data_2a1f12337c0b836e6f74c860ee5ebcc8
#
_entry.id   2a1f12337c0b836e6f74c860ee5ebcc8
#
_cell.length_a   1.000
_cell.length_b   1.000
_cell.length_c   1.000
_cell.angle_alpha   90.00
_cell.angle_beta   90.00
_cell.angle_gamma   90.00
#
_symmetry.space_group_name_H-M   'P 1'
#
loop_
_entity.id
_entity.type
_entity.pdbx_description
1 polymer ?
#
loop_
_entity_poly.entity_id
_entity_poly.type
_entity_poly.pdbx_seq_one_letter_code
_entity_poly.pdbx_strand_id
1 'polypeptide(L)'
;KKLLAILLTLALMLPLCGLAEENAPQATLTTITFRDFNGRALVPEMEEAAETAYRDLLDALRVEVYRQGFTSCELFLNDQSIVDYGVQTRGADVYISGDVLGGTVYLNLDEDMRHIAEILHQWNASQSIYADAGAELSAKEVSESIAQEYENVGALLAKITKNPLITGEMQSEDVANGLFETDWQQAATRLNKILKVTRVESVSNPPEGCESAKNILYFPLSNEQLMEVLCILLDTVEETPAVKAYVDLLNTYRQLVAFAQDQPVEDTDLQTWLRQQTLLVEDAQVAQYVDASMRLLRVGVSYKGAPTHTPTLAQDTLLNAAITVNFHPTGDDVRLDWRQETAGKGTNGQLKMEDNGGIAVLITSDDGEQKLYRCTISSLTNEENLLLEMHRTVDGEEKGISWSASMDTQQVDGEVHQNVDVQLLWQGEHFLTIAAETRPCESRPLLSDGDVLDLGEISSVRFKAYMTGVMFTAGQILPRFMMNLPDSTRQVTT
;
A
#
# COMPACT_ATOMS: atom_id res chain seq x y z
N LYS A 1 -1.89 -20.27 -8.76
CA LYS A 1 -2.68 -19.19 -8.16
C LYS A 1 -1.77 -18.12 -7.57
N LYS A 2 -0.90 -18.43 -6.55
CA LYS A 2 -0.04 -17.45 -5.88
C LYS A 2 0.88 -16.69 -6.84
N LEU A 3 1.50 -17.38 -7.80
CA LEU A 3 2.39 -16.77 -8.78
C LEU A 3 1.62 -15.78 -9.70
N LEU A 4 0.43 -16.17 -10.17
CA LEU A 4 -0.40 -15.31 -11.01
C LEU A 4 -0.91 -14.10 -10.21
N ALA A 5 -1.40 -14.31 -8.98
CA ALA A 5 -1.82 -13.21 -8.10
C ALA A 5 -0.67 -12.25 -7.80
N ILE A 6 0.53 -12.77 -7.50
CA ILE A 6 1.72 -11.96 -7.25
C ILE A 6 2.13 -11.18 -8.52
N LEU A 7 2.17 -11.83 -9.69
CA LEU A 7 2.52 -11.20 -10.95
C LEU A 7 1.51 -10.11 -11.35
N LEU A 8 0.20 -10.42 -11.25
CA LEU A 8 -0.87 -9.45 -11.53
C LEU A 8 -0.88 -8.32 -10.48
N THR A 9 -0.68 -8.64 -9.21
CA THR A 9 -0.60 -7.63 -8.15
C THR A 9 0.62 -6.74 -8.33
N LEU A 10 1.79 -7.30 -8.62
CA LEU A 10 3.00 -6.53 -8.93
C LEU A 10 2.81 -5.67 -10.19
N ALA A 11 2.26 -6.24 -11.26
CA ALA A 11 2.00 -5.52 -12.49
C ALA A 11 1.00 -4.37 -12.30
N LEU A 12 0.04 -4.51 -11.39
CA LEU A 12 -0.96 -3.48 -11.07
C LEU A 12 -0.52 -2.54 -9.94
N MET A 13 0.36 -3.00 -9.02
CA MET A 13 0.90 -2.15 -7.95
C MET A 13 1.92 -1.12 -8.47
N LEU A 14 2.66 -1.43 -9.51
CA LEU A 14 3.65 -0.53 -10.07
C LEU A 14 3.05 0.76 -10.67
N PRO A 15 1.87 0.73 -11.32
CA PRO A 15 1.14 1.96 -11.65
C PRO A 15 0.69 2.75 -10.41
N LEU A 16 0.43 2.09 -9.27
CA LEU A 16 -0.01 2.74 -8.03
C LEU A 16 1.06 3.64 -7.39
N CYS A 17 2.34 3.38 -7.65
CA CYS A 17 3.43 4.24 -7.18
C CYS A 17 3.56 5.55 -7.96
N GLY A 18 2.64 5.83 -8.88
CA GLY A 18 2.56 7.05 -9.67
C GLY A 18 1.72 6.78 -10.90
N LEU A 19 0.45 7.12 -10.79
CA LEU A 19 -0.56 6.93 -11.80
C LEU A 19 -0.15 7.63 -13.10
N ALA A 20 0.01 6.85 -14.16
CA ALA A 20 0.08 7.42 -15.49
C ALA A 20 -1.34 7.87 -15.83
N GLU A 21 -1.62 9.16 -15.69
CA GLU A 21 -2.84 9.74 -16.25
C GLU A 21 -2.89 9.41 -17.74
N GLU A 22 -3.95 8.74 -18.20
CA GLU A 22 -4.17 8.49 -19.62
C GLU A 22 -4.17 9.79 -20.43
N ASN A 23 -4.47 10.90 -19.75
CA ASN A 23 -4.50 12.26 -20.26
C ASN A 23 -3.38 13.15 -19.70
N ALA A 24 -2.31 12.58 -19.14
CA ALA A 24 -1.19 13.40 -18.68
C ALA A 24 -0.71 14.31 -19.82
N PRO A 25 -0.62 15.63 -19.63
CA PRO A 25 -0.31 16.56 -20.70
C PRO A 25 1.11 16.33 -21.25
N GLN A 26 1.96 15.63 -20.52
CA GLN A 26 3.35 15.41 -20.88
C GLN A 26 3.87 14.06 -20.35
N ALA A 27 4.63 13.35 -21.19
CA ALA A 27 5.33 12.15 -20.79
C ALA A 27 6.44 12.48 -19.80
N THR A 28 6.63 11.60 -18.81
CA THR A 28 7.70 11.75 -17.82
C THR A 28 8.59 10.53 -17.77
N LEU A 29 9.87 10.75 -17.51
CA LEU A 29 10.86 9.73 -17.24
C LEU A 29 11.46 9.97 -15.86
N THR A 30 11.30 8.98 -14.98
CA THR A 30 11.95 8.97 -13.66
C THR A 30 13.16 8.06 -13.72
N THR A 31 14.33 8.61 -13.42
CA THR A 31 15.58 7.86 -13.32
C THR A 31 15.93 7.66 -11.86
N ILE A 32 16.02 6.41 -11.40
CA ILE A 32 16.35 6.03 -10.03
C ILE A 32 17.79 5.50 -10.02
N THR A 33 18.61 6.05 -9.14
CA THR A 33 20.00 5.67 -8.91
C THR A 33 20.29 5.46 -7.44
N PHE A 34 21.36 4.73 -7.15
CA PHE A 34 21.82 4.41 -5.80
C PHE A 34 23.20 5.03 -5.62
N ARG A 35 23.42 5.69 -4.50
CA ARG A 35 24.70 6.38 -4.23
C ARG A 35 25.04 6.38 -2.74
N ASP A 36 26.29 6.76 -2.44
CA ASP A 36 26.79 6.95 -1.07
C ASP A 36 26.71 5.68 -0.21
N PHE A 37 26.89 4.49 -0.84
CA PHE A 37 26.87 3.23 -0.09
C PHE A 37 28.01 3.14 0.91
N ASN A 38 27.67 2.91 2.18
CA ASN A 38 28.55 2.68 3.31
C ASN A 38 28.21 1.31 3.96
N GLY A 39 28.84 0.27 3.47
CA GLY A 39 28.57 -1.09 3.94
C GLY A 39 28.96 -1.33 5.38
N ARG A 40 29.96 -0.60 5.90
CA ARG A 40 30.43 -0.72 7.28
C ARG A 40 29.43 -0.19 8.30
N ALA A 41 28.56 0.72 7.91
CA ALA A 41 27.43 1.12 8.76
C ALA A 41 26.48 -0.06 9.05
N LEU A 42 26.27 -0.97 8.06
CA LEU A 42 25.47 -2.18 8.21
C LEU A 42 26.22 -3.34 8.88
N VAL A 43 27.45 -3.54 8.44
CA VAL A 43 28.33 -4.64 8.89
C VAL A 43 29.71 -4.03 9.20
N PRO A 44 29.99 -3.68 10.48
CA PRO A 44 31.24 -2.98 10.86
C PRO A 44 32.52 -3.70 10.44
N GLU A 45 32.47 -5.05 10.33
CA GLU A 45 33.58 -5.90 9.94
C GLU A 45 33.65 -6.19 8.43
N MET A 46 32.87 -5.46 7.61
CA MET A 46 32.86 -5.65 6.16
C MET A 46 34.25 -5.41 5.59
N GLU A 47 34.75 -6.38 4.83
CA GLU A 47 36.02 -6.27 4.14
C GLU A 47 35.95 -5.17 3.06
N GLU A 48 37.04 -4.43 2.89
CA GLU A 48 37.13 -3.32 1.93
C GLU A 48 36.83 -3.75 0.49
N ALA A 49 37.24 -4.96 0.11
CA ALA A 49 36.95 -5.51 -1.21
C ALA A 49 35.45 -5.77 -1.41
N ALA A 50 34.76 -6.29 -0.39
CA ALA A 50 33.32 -6.52 -0.44
C ALA A 50 32.56 -5.18 -0.46
N GLU A 51 32.95 -4.22 0.35
CA GLU A 51 32.35 -2.88 0.37
C GLU A 51 32.49 -2.20 -0.99
N THR A 52 33.68 -2.26 -1.60
CA THR A 52 33.92 -1.71 -2.94
C THR A 52 33.05 -2.42 -3.98
N ALA A 53 32.96 -3.75 -3.93
CA ALA A 53 32.15 -4.53 -4.87
C ALA A 53 30.65 -4.18 -4.79
N TYR A 54 30.11 -3.99 -3.59
CA TYR A 54 28.71 -3.57 -3.41
C TYR A 54 28.49 -2.12 -3.86
N ARG A 55 29.42 -1.22 -3.58
CA ARG A 55 29.35 0.17 -4.04
C ARG A 55 29.35 0.24 -5.56
N ASP A 56 30.32 -0.40 -6.21
CA ASP A 56 30.41 -0.42 -7.67
C ASP A 56 29.16 -1.05 -8.31
N LEU A 57 28.58 -2.08 -7.67
CA LEU A 57 27.32 -2.67 -8.13
C LEU A 57 26.16 -1.69 -8.05
N LEU A 58 26.00 -1.00 -6.92
CA LEU A 58 24.91 -0.03 -6.70
C LEU A 58 25.07 1.19 -7.61
N ASP A 59 26.30 1.69 -7.78
CA ASP A 59 26.61 2.80 -8.69
C ASP A 59 26.35 2.44 -10.17
N ALA A 60 26.49 1.14 -10.51
CA ALA A 60 26.20 0.64 -11.85
C ALA A 60 24.71 0.35 -12.11
N LEU A 61 23.89 0.26 -11.04
CA LEU A 61 22.47 0.02 -11.15
C LEU A 61 21.69 1.30 -11.42
N ARG A 62 20.79 1.25 -12.38
CA ARG A 62 19.84 2.32 -12.69
C ARG A 62 18.48 1.73 -13.06
N VAL A 63 17.41 2.35 -12.59
CA VAL A 63 16.04 2.01 -12.98
C VAL A 63 15.44 3.24 -13.67
N GLU A 64 14.85 3.05 -14.83
CA GLU A 64 14.09 4.07 -15.53
C GLU A 64 12.62 3.71 -15.53
N VAL A 65 11.76 4.67 -15.14
CA VAL A 65 10.31 4.52 -15.13
C VAL A 65 9.70 5.60 -16.03
N TYR A 66 9.14 5.15 -17.14
CA TYR A 66 8.40 6.01 -18.06
C TYR A 66 6.91 6.02 -17.68
N ARG A 67 6.26 7.18 -17.81
CA ARG A 67 4.82 7.36 -17.56
C ARG A 67 4.20 8.31 -18.56
N GLN A 68 3.23 7.82 -19.30
CA GLN A 68 2.18 8.55 -20.05
C GLN A 68 1.34 7.51 -20.80
N GLY A 69 0.03 7.44 -20.52
CA GLY A 69 -0.86 6.46 -21.14
C GLY A 69 -0.53 5.00 -20.79
N PHE A 70 0.70 4.73 -20.38
CA PHE A 70 1.17 3.47 -19.80
C PHE A 70 2.37 3.72 -18.88
N THR A 71 2.68 2.76 -18.03
CA THR A 71 3.90 2.78 -17.22
C THR A 71 4.85 1.71 -17.73
N SER A 72 6.12 2.08 -17.98
CA SER A 72 7.16 1.07 -18.20
C SER A 72 8.32 1.27 -17.23
N CYS A 73 8.97 0.15 -16.89
CA CYS A 73 10.12 0.13 -16.02
C CYS A 73 11.22 -0.67 -16.68
N GLU A 74 12.43 -0.13 -16.70
CA GLU A 74 13.62 -0.75 -17.29
C GLU A 74 14.77 -0.72 -16.28
N LEU A 75 15.36 -1.89 -16.05
CA LEU A 75 16.53 -2.06 -15.18
C LEU A 75 17.80 -2.08 -16.02
N PHE A 76 18.73 -1.22 -15.69
CA PHE A 76 20.05 -1.15 -16.29
C PHE A 76 21.14 -1.59 -15.32
N LEU A 77 22.17 -2.20 -15.84
CA LEU A 77 23.42 -2.48 -15.14
C LEU A 77 24.59 -2.13 -16.08
N ASN A 78 25.47 -1.22 -15.66
CA ASN A 78 26.53 -0.65 -16.52
C ASN A 78 25.98 -0.13 -17.87
N ASP A 79 24.87 0.64 -17.82
CA ASP A 79 24.17 1.19 -18.99
C ASP A 79 23.64 0.14 -19.99
N GLN A 80 23.65 -1.14 -19.64
CA GLN A 80 23.05 -2.20 -20.42
C GLN A 80 21.69 -2.57 -19.84
N SER A 81 20.66 -2.59 -20.68
CA SER A 81 19.33 -3.06 -20.30
C SER A 81 19.39 -4.55 -19.92
N ILE A 82 18.91 -4.86 -18.72
CA ILE A 82 18.85 -6.21 -18.16
C ILE A 82 17.46 -6.80 -18.37
N VAL A 83 16.44 -6.03 -18.03
CA VAL A 83 15.03 -6.41 -18.15
C VAL A 83 14.18 -5.15 -18.23
N ASP A 84 13.18 -5.21 -19.10
CA ASP A 84 12.13 -4.21 -19.17
C ASP A 84 10.75 -4.84 -19.02
N TYR A 85 9.79 -4.05 -18.60
CA TYR A 85 8.36 -4.38 -18.68
C TYR A 85 7.54 -3.10 -18.74
N GLY A 86 6.33 -3.19 -19.32
CA GLY A 86 5.38 -2.09 -19.39
C GLY A 86 3.96 -2.60 -19.12
N VAL A 87 3.13 -1.75 -18.55
CA VAL A 87 1.72 -2.03 -18.28
C VAL A 87 0.88 -0.83 -18.72
N GLN A 88 -0.15 -1.10 -19.50
CA GLN A 88 -1.20 -0.17 -19.87
C GLN A 88 -2.55 -0.76 -19.47
N THR A 89 -3.42 0.07 -18.88
CA THR A 89 -4.78 -0.32 -18.54
C THR A 89 -5.77 0.65 -19.20
N ARG A 90 -6.88 0.11 -19.72
CA ARG A 90 -8.02 0.89 -20.23
C ARG A 90 -9.29 0.24 -19.74
N GLY A 91 -9.79 0.67 -18.60
CA GLY A 91 -10.89 -0.02 -17.94
C GLY A 91 -10.50 -1.47 -17.58
N ALA A 92 -11.19 -2.46 -18.14
CA ALA A 92 -10.86 -3.88 -17.93
C ALA A 92 -9.75 -4.41 -18.86
N ASP A 93 -9.38 -3.67 -19.90
CA ASP A 93 -8.33 -4.08 -20.84
C ASP A 93 -6.97 -3.84 -20.23
N VAL A 94 -6.13 -4.88 -20.20
CA VAL A 94 -4.76 -4.84 -19.69
C VAL A 94 -3.80 -5.28 -20.77
N TYR A 95 -2.81 -4.44 -21.05
CA TYR A 95 -1.70 -4.72 -21.95
C TYR A 95 -0.42 -4.81 -21.11
N ILE A 96 0.32 -5.88 -21.26
CA ILE A 96 1.60 -6.09 -20.58
C ILE A 96 2.66 -6.37 -21.63
N SER A 97 3.76 -5.61 -21.61
CA SER A 97 4.89 -5.82 -22.50
C SER A 97 6.15 -6.12 -21.69
N GLY A 98 7.15 -6.64 -22.36
CA GLY A 98 8.50 -6.78 -21.83
C GLY A 98 9.33 -7.83 -22.55
N ASP A 99 10.63 -7.73 -22.38
CA ASP A 99 11.62 -8.68 -22.95
C ASP A 99 11.27 -10.13 -22.65
N VAL A 100 10.85 -10.41 -21.40
CA VAL A 100 10.53 -11.76 -20.95
C VAL A 100 9.31 -12.32 -21.69
N LEU A 101 8.35 -11.46 -21.99
CA LEU A 101 7.11 -11.83 -22.67
C LEU A 101 7.31 -11.98 -24.19
N GLY A 102 8.42 -11.43 -24.74
CA GLY A 102 8.70 -11.45 -26.16
C GLY A 102 7.79 -10.55 -27.00
N GLY A 103 7.14 -9.58 -26.35
CA GLY A 103 6.23 -8.61 -26.97
C GLY A 103 5.14 -8.17 -26.01
N THR A 104 4.05 -7.63 -26.56
CA THR A 104 2.88 -7.19 -25.77
C THR A 104 1.83 -8.30 -25.75
N VAL A 105 1.31 -8.59 -24.55
CA VAL A 105 0.15 -9.46 -24.34
C VAL A 105 -1.05 -8.63 -23.90
N TYR A 106 -2.23 -9.05 -24.31
CA TYR A 106 -3.52 -8.44 -23.96
C TYR A 106 -4.39 -9.41 -23.21
N LEU A 107 -5.15 -8.91 -22.27
CA LEU A 107 -6.12 -9.63 -21.47
C LEU A 107 -7.27 -8.70 -21.08
N ASN A 108 -8.52 -9.12 -21.29
CA ASN A 108 -9.68 -8.45 -20.71
C ASN A 108 -10.05 -9.09 -19.37
N LEU A 109 -10.01 -8.30 -18.29
CA LEU A 109 -10.23 -8.79 -16.93
C LEU A 109 -11.68 -9.21 -16.65
N ASP A 110 -12.66 -8.66 -17.39
CA ASP A 110 -14.06 -9.00 -17.22
C ASP A 110 -14.46 -10.26 -18.03
N GLU A 111 -13.80 -10.52 -19.18
CA GLU A 111 -14.26 -11.51 -20.16
C GLU A 111 -13.39 -12.76 -20.23
N ASP A 112 -12.05 -12.61 -20.04
CA ASP A 112 -11.11 -13.66 -20.40
C ASP A 112 -10.68 -14.55 -19.23
N MET A 113 -11.01 -14.20 -18.00
CA MET A 113 -10.45 -14.85 -16.81
C MET A 113 -10.81 -16.33 -16.68
N ARG A 114 -11.99 -16.73 -17.16
CA ARG A 114 -12.37 -18.15 -17.23
C ARG A 114 -11.47 -18.92 -18.18
N HIS A 115 -11.25 -18.38 -19.37
CA HIS A 115 -10.34 -18.98 -20.36
C HIS A 115 -8.91 -19.08 -19.82
N ILE A 116 -8.43 -18.03 -19.14
CA ILE A 116 -7.11 -18.04 -18.48
C ILE A 116 -7.03 -19.14 -17.42
N ALA A 117 -8.08 -19.33 -16.61
CA ALA A 117 -8.12 -20.43 -15.64
C ALA A 117 -7.97 -21.79 -16.31
N GLU A 118 -8.68 -22.01 -17.42
CA GLU A 118 -8.65 -23.25 -18.19
C GLU A 118 -7.27 -23.54 -18.80
N ILE A 119 -6.67 -22.58 -19.49
CA ILE A 119 -5.36 -22.77 -20.14
C ILE A 119 -4.23 -22.93 -19.12
N LEU A 120 -4.27 -22.21 -17.99
CA LEU A 120 -3.31 -22.37 -16.89
C LEU A 120 -3.45 -23.74 -16.22
N HIS A 121 -4.68 -24.23 -16.01
CA HIS A 121 -4.91 -25.55 -15.46
C HIS A 121 -4.34 -26.65 -16.37
N GLN A 122 -4.61 -26.57 -17.68
CA GLN A 122 -4.06 -27.49 -18.68
C GLN A 122 -2.54 -27.43 -18.75
N TRP A 123 -1.97 -26.22 -18.68
CA TRP A 123 -0.52 -26.05 -18.68
C TRP A 123 0.12 -26.66 -17.42
N ASN A 124 -0.40 -26.40 -16.22
CA ASN A 124 0.08 -26.98 -14.97
C ASN A 124 -0.02 -28.51 -14.96
N ALA A 125 -1.12 -29.09 -15.48
CA ALA A 125 -1.27 -30.52 -15.61
C ALA A 125 -0.20 -31.12 -16.54
N SER A 126 0.20 -30.39 -17.60
CA SER A 126 1.26 -30.82 -18.53
C SER A 126 2.68 -30.74 -17.97
N GLN A 127 2.89 -29.97 -16.89
CA GLN A 127 4.20 -29.82 -16.19
C GLN A 127 4.37 -30.85 -15.06
N SER A 128 3.33 -31.59 -14.69
CA SER A 128 3.42 -32.61 -13.65
C SER A 128 4.36 -33.73 -14.05
N ILE A 129 5.52 -33.83 -13.41
CA ILE A 129 6.58 -34.86 -13.66
C ILE A 129 6.08 -36.28 -13.28
N TYR A 130 4.97 -36.38 -12.57
CA TYR A 130 4.33 -37.62 -12.12
C TYR A 130 3.14 -38.04 -12.98
N ALA A 131 2.95 -37.44 -14.17
CA ALA A 131 2.00 -37.98 -15.12
C ALA A 131 2.55 -39.33 -15.59
N ASP A 132 1.99 -40.42 -15.06
CA ASP A 132 2.29 -41.77 -15.55
C ASP A 132 2.19 -41.80 -17.07
N ALA A 133 3.24 -42.25 -17.74
CA ALA A 133 3.41 -42.23 -19.19
C ALA A 133 2.37 -43.11 -19.94
N GLY A 134 1.25 -43.43 -19.35
CA GLY A 134 0.15 -44.25 -19.88
C GLY A 134 -1.24 -43.70 -19.58
N ALA A 135 -1.38 -42.66 -18.76
CA ALA A 135 -2.65 -41.98 -18.63
C ALA A 135 -2.79 -40.98 -19.77
N GLU A 136 -3.64 -41.23 -20.75
CA GLU A 136 -4.23 -40.15 -21.53
C GLU A 136 -4.77 -39.13 -20.51
N LEU A 137 -4.04 -38.06 -20.30
CA LEU A 137 -4.54 -36.88 -19.60
C LEU A 137 -5.70 -36.35 -20.46
N SER A 138 -6.89 -36.98 -20.31
CA SER A 138 -8.11 -36.25 -20.63
C SER A 138 -7.98 -34.94 -19.84
N ALA A 139 -7.91 -33.82 -20.58
CA ALA A 139 -7.84 -32.51 -19.98
C ALA A 139 -8.97 -32.45 -18.96
N LYS A 140 -8.63 -32.55 -17.66
CA LYS A 140 -9.63 -32.43 -16.60
C LYS A 140 -10.15 -31.02 -16.76
N GLU A 141 -11.42 -30.90 -17.07
CA GLU A 141 -12.08 -29.61 -17.09
C GLU A 141 -11.79 -28.90 -15.76
N VAL A 142 -11.48 -27.63 -15.84
CA VAL A 142 -11.38 -26.79 -14.66
C VAL A 142 -12.68 -26.91 -13.89
N SER A 143 -12.61 -27.15 -12.59
CA SER A 143 -13.82 -27.17 -11.77
C SER A 143 -14.50 -25.79 -11.83
N GLU A 144 -15.83 -25.78 -11.84
CA GLU A 144 -16.61 -24.52 -11.88
C GLU A 144 -16.20 -23.57 -10.75
N SER A 145 -15.87 -24.08 -9.56
CA SER A 145 -15.40 -23.27 -8.44
C SER A 145 -14.07 -22.56 -8.72
N ILE A 146 -13.13 -23.21 -9.43
CA ILE A 146 -11.85 -22.58 -9.79
C ILE A 146 -12.08 -21.53 -10.89
N ALA A 147 -12.91 -21.83 -11.89
CA ALA A 147 -13.24 -20.86 -12.92
C ALA A 147 -13.90 -19.62 -12.31
N GLN A 148 -14.87 -19.82 -11.41
CA GLN A 148 -15.52 -18.71 -10.70
C GLN A 148 -14.56 -17.90 -9.83
N GLU A 149 -13.57 -18.53 -9.17
CA GLU A 149 -12.55 -17.80 -8.42
C GLU A 149 -11.73 -16.88 -9.33
N TYR A 150 -11.36 -17.32 -10.53
CA TYR A 150 -10.61 -16.48 -11.48
C TYR A 150 -11.49 -15.34 -12.02
N GLU A 151 -12.75 -15.58 -12.33
CA GLU A 151 -13.70 -14.54 -12.72
C GLU A 151 -13.88 -13.50 -11.61
N ASN A 152 -14.02 -13.93 -10.35
CA ASN A 152 -14.11 -13.01 -9.22
C ASN A 152 -12.83 -12.17 -9.07
N VAL A 153 -11.65 -12.78 -9.22
CA VAL A 153 -10.38 -12.04 -9.19
C VAL A 153 -10.28 -11.05 -10.35
N GLY A 154 -10.68 -11.46 -11.56
CA GLY A 154 -10.74 -10.57 -12.72
C GLY A 154 -11.63 -9.36 -12.46
N ALA A 155 -12.82 -9.58 -11.93
CA ALA A 155 -13.74 -8.50 -11.57
C ALA A 155 -13.15 -7.56 -10.50
N LEU A 156 -12.41 -8.09 -9.50
CA LEU A 156 -11.71 -7.24 -8.52
C LEU A 156 -10.58 -6.42 -9.16
N LEU A 157 -9.77 -7.03 -10.02
CA LEU A 157 -8.71 -6.34 -10.73
C LEU A 157 -9.28 -5.27 -11.68
N ALA A 158 -10.39 -5.56 -12.37
CA ALA A 158 -11.11 -4.59 -13.19
C ALA A 158 -11.66 -3.42 -12.35
N LYS A 159 -12.10 -3.66 -11.11
CA LYS A 159 -12.48 -2.57 -10.19
C LYS A 159 -11.29 -1.67 -9.86
N ILE A 160 -10.09 -2.23 -9.65
CA ILE A 160 -8.88 -1.43 -9.44
C ILE A 160 -8.58 -0.59 -10.68
N THR A 161 -8.50 -1.20 -11.86
CA THR A 161 -8.11 -0.49 -13.08
C THR A 161 -9.11 0.57 -13.54
N LYS A 162 -10.37 0.45 -13.12
CA LYS A 162 -11.46 1.42 -13.38
C LYS A 162 -11.62 2.45 -12.25
N ASN A 163 -10.87 2.31 -11.15
CA ASN A 163 -11.03 3.23 -10.02
C ASN A 163 -10.54 4.63 -10.40
N PRO A 164 -11.29 5.71 -10.08
CA PRO A 164 -10.93 7.08 -10.45
C PRO A 164 -9.56 7.54 -9.95
N LEU A 165 -9.08 7.00 -8.81
CA LEU A 165 -7.74 7.28 -8.29
C LEU A 165 -6.64 6.57 -9.11
N ILE A 166 -6.98 5.48 -9.80
CA ILE A 166 -6.07 4.73 -10.65
C ILE A 166 -6.07 5.27 -12.07
N THR A 167 -7.23 5.72 -12.57
CA THR A 167 -7.34 6.33 -13.91
C THR A 167 -6.86 7.78 -13.94
N GLY A 168 -6.57 8.40 -12.79
CA GLY A 168 -6.18 9.80 -12.68
C GLY A 168 -7.34 10.80 -12.79
N GLU A 169 -8.58 10.33 -12.84
CA GLU A 169 -9.76 11.21 -12.79
C GLU A 169 -9.89 11.93 -11.44
N MET A 170 -9.32 11.37 -10.39
CA MET A 170 -9.23 11.93 -9.04
C MET A 170 -7.81 11.80 -8.52
N GLN A 171 -7.37 12.81 -7.74
CA GLN A 171 -6.05 12.81 -7.12
C GLN A 171 -6.15 12.41 -5.64
N SER A 172 -5.04 11.96 -5.05
CA SER A 172 -4.97 11.68 -3.61
C SER A 172 -5.26 12.92 -2.75
N GLU A 173 -5.00 14.11 -3.28
CA GLU A 173 -5.35 15.38 -2.65
C GLU A 173 -6.88 15.58 -2.56
N ASP A 174 -7.65 15.13 -3.55
CA ASP A 174 -9.12 15.16 -3.52
C ASP A 174 -9.69 14.28 -2.40
N VAL A 175 -9.01 13.18 -2.07
CA VAL A 175 -9.39 12.32 -0.94
C VAL A 175 -9.19 13.08 0.39
N ALA A 176 -8.04 13.73 0.56
CA ALA A 176 -7.75 14.51 1.76
C ALA A 176 -8.74 15.66 1.92
N ASN A 177 -8.94 16.44 0.85
CA ASN A 177 -9.92 17.54 0.83
C ASN A 177 -11.33 17.03 1.12
N GLY A 178 -11.72 15.90 0.54
CA GLY A 178 -13.02 15.29 0.77
C GLY A 178 -13.27 14.90 2.23
N LEU A 179 -12.25 14.42 2.95
CA LEU A 179 -12.37 14.13 4.38
C LEU A 179 -12.63 15.40 5.21
N PHE A 180 -12.06 16.55 4.81
CA PHE A 180 -12.31 17.84 5.46
C PHE A 180 -13.68 18.42 5.09
N GLU A 181 -14.17 18.18 3.88
CA GLU A 181 -15.47 18.66 3.38
C GLU A 181 -16.65 17.78 3.84
N THR A 182 -16.40 16.62 4.42
CA THR A 182 -17.43 15.68 4.91
C THR A 182 -18.39 16.35 5.89
N ASP A 183 -19.70 16.14 5.71
CA ASP A 183 -20.74 16.67 6.61
C ASP A 183 -20.81 15.87 7.93
N TRP A 184 -19.90 16.16 8.82
CA TRP A 184 -19.88 15.56 10.16
C TRP A 184 -21.10 15.90 11.03
N GLN A 185 -21.91 16.92 10.69
CA GLN A 185 -23.14 17.24 11.43
C GLN A 185 -24.22 16.18 11.20
N GLN A 186 -24.32 15.67 9.99
CA GLN A 186 -25.21 14.56 9.67
C GLN A 186 -24.81 13.30 10.45
N ALA A 187 -23.51 12.95 10.44
CA ALA A 187 -23.00 11.85 11.25
C ALA A 187 -23.31 12.02 12.73
N ALA A 188 -23.05 13.20 13.30
CA ALA A 188 -23.37 13.51 14.70
C ALA A 188 -24.85 13.33 15.00
N THR A 189 -25.74 13.74 14.08
CA THR A 189 -27.19 13.56 14.23
C THR A 189 -27.59 12.08 14.28
N ARG A 190 -26.97 11.23 13.44
CA ARG A 190 -27.19 9.78 13.44
C ARG A 190 -26.61 9.14 14.71
N LEU A 191 -25.39 9.50 15.09
CA LEU A 191 -24.71 8.98 16.29
C LEU A 191 -25.47 9.33 17.58
N ASN A 192 -26.05 10.54 17.70
CA ASN A 192 -26.84 10.96 18.86
C ASN A 192 -28.10 10.10 19.08
N LYS A 193 -28.59 9.37 18.07
CA LYS A 193 -29.68 8.41 18.23
C LYS A 193 -29.25 7.13 18.93
N ILE A 194 -27.98 6.77 18.78
CA ILE A 194 -27.37 5.56 19.34
C ILE A 194 -26.73 5.86 20.70
N LEU A 195 -25.98 6.96 20.76
CA LEU A 195 -25.25 7.36 21.97
C LEU A 195 -26.18 7.93 23.02
N LYS A 196 -26.31 7.26 24.17
CA LYS A 196 -27.09 7.72 25.31
C LYS A 196 -26.16 7.88 26.49
N VAL A 197 -26.17 9.08 27.10
CA VAL A 197 -25.43 9.32 28.33
C VAL A 197 -26.04 8.45 29.44
N THR A 198 -25.23 7.62 30.04
CA THR A 198 -25.63 6.77 31.16
C THR A 198 -25.03 7.22 32.49
N ARG A 199 -23.88 7.90 32.42
CA ARG A 199 -23.13 8.35 33.58
C ARG A 199 -22.48 9.70 33.30
N VAL A 200 -22.51 10.58 34.28
CA VAL A 200 -21.82 11.87 34.30
C VAL A 200 -20.92 11.90 35.53
N GLU A 201 -19.64 12.17 35.31
CA GLU A 201 -18.66 12.30 36.39
C GLU A 201 -18.01 13.68 36.36
N SER A 202 -17.75 14.26 37.53
CA SER A 202 -16.96 15.48 37.62
C SER A 202 -15.49 15.16 37.55
N VAL A 203 -14.77 15.94 36.78
CA VAL A 203 -13.32 15.78 36.59
C VAL A 203 -12.59 16.48 37.72
N SER A 204 -11.87 15.73 38.54
CA SER A 204 -10.99 16.29 39.59
C SER A 204 -9.55 16.47 39.11
N ASN A 205 -9.04 15.57 38.23
CA ASN A 205 -7.72 15.63 37.62
C ASN A 205 -7.92 15.51 36.11
N PRO A 206 -8.06 16.63 35.38
CA PRO A 206 -8.21 16.60 33.94
C PRO A 206 -6.94 16.07 33.28
N PRO A 207 -7.07 15.25 32.23
CA PRO A 207 -5.93 14.82 31.46
C PRO A 207 -5.29 16.01 30.71
N GLU A 208 -4.06 15.85 30.29
CA GLU A 208 -3.31 16.84 29.50
C GLU A 208 -4.12 17.27 28.26
N GLY A 209 -4.13 18.56 27.98
CA GLY A 209 -4.92 19.16 26.90
C GLY A 209 -6.42 19.29 27.19
N CYS A 210 -6.85 18.98 28.41
CA CYS A 210 -8.24 19.08 28.86
C CYS A 210 -8.38 19.79 30.22
N GLU A 211 -7.50 20.72 30.55
CA GLU A 211 -7.37 21.38 31.85
C GLU A 211 -8.66 22.11 32.26
N SER A 212 -9.45 22.55 31.28
CA SER A 212 -10.75 23.19 31.50
C SER A 212 -11.91 22.21 31.66
N ALA A 213 -11.69 20.89 31.51
CA ALA A 213 -12.74 19.89 31.65
C ALA A 213 -13.36 19.91 33.04
N LYS A 214 -14.69 19.88 33.11
CA LYS A 214 -15.46 19.82 34.31
C LYS A 214 -16.22 18.52 34.48
N ASN A 215 -16.68 17.94 33.39
CA ASN A 215 -17.46 16.72 33.40
C ASN A 215 -16.98 15.74 32.33
N ILE A 216 -17.18 14.44 32.60
CA ILE A 216 -17.08 13.36 31.64
C ILE A 216 -18.46 12.76 31.45
N LEU A 217 -18.88 12.66 30.20
CA LEU A 217 -20.12 12.00 29.80
C LEU A 217 -19.78 10.63 29.27
N TYR A 218 -20.32 9.56 29.84
CA TYR A 218 -20.09 8.19 29.42
C TYR A 218 -21.27 7.62 28.64
N PHE A 219 -20.95 7.00 27.51
CA PHE A 219 -21.86 6.35 26.58
C PHE A 219 -21.40 4.89 26.38
N PRO A 220 -21.87 3.94 27.17
CA PRO A 220 -21.57 2.53 26.96
C PRO A 220 -22.24 2.06 25.66
N LEU A 221 -21.57 1.17 24.95
CA LEU A 221 -21.98 0.62 23.68
C LEU A 221 -22.06 -0.91 23.76
N SER A 222 -23.12 -1.50 23.23
CA SER A 222 -23.10 -2.90 22.87
C SER A 222 -22.26 -3.13 21.60
N ASN A 223 -21.89 -4.39 21.31
CA ASN A 223 -21.19 -4.73 20.08
C ASN A 223 -21.97 -4.30 18.83
N GLU A 224 -23.28 -4.46 18.83
CA GLU A 224 -24.16 -4.01 17.75
C GLU A 224 -24.12 -2.49 17.58
N GLN A 225 -24.15 -1.75 18.69
CA GLN A 225 -24.07 -0.29 18.65
C GLN A 225 -22.69 0.20 18.20
N LEU A 226 -21.60 -0.45 18.63
CA LEU A 226 -20.26 -0.13 18.16
C LEU A 226 -20.14 -0.36 16.65
N MET A 227 -20.66 -1.48 16.16
CA MET A 227 -20.70 -1.77 14.72
C MET A 227 -21.51 -0.71 13.97
N GLU A 228 -22.66 -0.33 14.48
CA GLU A 228 -23.50 0.71 13.86
C GLU A 228 -22.81 2.08 13.84
N VAL A 229 -22.06 2.43 14.89
CA VAL A 229 -21.21 3.64 14.92
C VAL A 229 -20.16 3.58 13.79
N LEU A 230 -19.46 2.46 13.64
CA LEU A 230 -18.45 2.30 12.57
C LEU A 230 -19.08 2.41 11.17
N CYS A 231 -20.25 1.79 10.97
CA CYS A 231 -20.96 1.89 9.69
C CYS A 231 -21.46 3.32 9.40
N ILE A 232 -21.93 4.06 10.42
CA ILE A 232 -22.32 5.47 10.24
C ILE A 232 -21.13 6.33 9.84
N LEU A 233 -19.97 6.13 10.48
CA LEU A 233 -18.74 6.86 10.12
C LEU A 233 -18.31 6.54 8.70
N LEU A 234 -18.32 5.27 8.31
CA LEU A 234 -18.00 4.85 6.96
C LEU A 234 -18.97 5.45 5.93
N ASP A 235 -20.29 5.29 6.14
CA ASP A 235 -21.32 5.92 5.29
C ASP A 235 -21.04 7.41 5.05
N THR A 236 -20.72 8.11 6.15
CA THR A 236 -20.54 9.56 6.08
C THR A 236 -19.33 9.97 5.25
N VAL A 237 -18.21 9.26 5.37
CA VAL A 237 -17.04 9.57 4.57
C VAL A 237 -17.20 9.13 3.11
N GLU A 238 -17.98 8.08 2.86
CA GLU A 238 -18.31 7.60 1.50
C GLU A 238 -19.27 8.52 0.73
N GLU A 239 -19.89 9.52 1.38
CA GLU A 239 -20.66 10.55 0.68
C GLU A 239 -19.79 11.41 -0.25
N THR A 240 -18.49 11.49 0.03
CA THR A 240 -17.52 12.21 -0.81
C THR A 240 -16.96 11.27 -1.89
N PRO A 241 -17.10 11.58 -3.20
CA PRO A 241 -16.72 10.66 -4.26
C PRO A 241 -15.27 10.19 -4.24
N ALA A 242 -14.32 11.08 -3.92
CA ALA A 242 -12.91 10.73 -3.85
C ALA A 242 -12.60 9.81 -2.66
N VAL A 243 -13.21 10.07 -1.49
CA VAL A 243 -13.08 9.20 -0.31
C VAL A 243 -13.72 7.84 -0.58
N LYS A 244 -14.89 7.82 -1.25
CA LYS A 244 -15.53 6.57 -1.67
C LYS A 244 -14.63 5.77 -2.60
N ALA A 245 -14.04 6.39 -3.62
CA ALA A 245 -13.10 5.73 -4.53
C ALA A 245 -11.92 5.10 -3.76
N TYR A 246 -11.40 5.79 -2.74
CA TYR A 246 -10.34 5.27 -1.87
C TYR A 246 -10.81 4.08 -1.02
N VAL A 247 -12.00 4.17 -0.41
CA VAL A 247 -12.58 3.07 0.39
C VAL A 247 -12.84 1.84 -0.50
N ASP A 248 -13.39 2.03 -1.70
CA ASP A 248 -13.62 0.97 -2.68
C ASP A 248 -12.29 0.29 -3.08
N LEU A 249 -11.22 1.06 -3.25
CA LEU A 249 -9.88 0.56 -3.54
C LEU A 249 -9.34 -0.30 -2.37
N LEU A 250 -9.43 0.21 -1.13
CA LEU A 250 -9.03 -0.54 0.06
C LEU A 250 -9.81 -1.84 0.23
N ASN A 251 -11.12 -1.80 -0.02
CA ASN A 251 -11.97 -2.99 0.03
C ASN A 251 -11.55 -4.02 -1.01
N THR A 252 -11.26 -3.58 -2.23
CA THR A 252 -10.80 -4.46 -3.32
C THR A 252 -9.44 -5.09 -2.97
N TYR A 253 -8.51 -4.32 -2.39
CA TYR A 253 -7.25 -4.86 -1.89
C TYR A 253 -7.44 -5.92 -0.80
N ARG A 254 -8.33 -5.68 0.15
CA ARG A 254 -8.68 -6.66 1.18
C ARG A 254 -9.10 -8.00 0.56
N GLN A 255 -9.94 -7.95 -0.46
CA GLN A 255 -10.43 -9.13 -1.17
C GLN A 255 -9.31 -9.86 -1.93
N LEU A 256 -8.40 -9.12 -2.59
CA LEU A 256 -7.23 -9.69 -3.25
C LEU A 256 -6.24 -10.34 -2.26
N VAL A 257 -6.05 -9.75 -1.09
CA VAL A 257 -5.23 -10.34 -0.02
C VAL A 257 -5.84 -11.66 0.46
N ALA A 258 -7.16 -11.72 0.62
CA ALA A 258 -7.86 -12.96 0.97
C ALA A 258 -7.60 -14.06 -0.09
N PHE A 259 -7.70 -13.73 -1.37
CA PHE A 259 -7.36 -14.65 -2.46
C PHE A 259 -5.90 -15.15 -2.39
N ALA A 260 -4.95 -14.23 -2.17
CA ALA A 260 -3.53 -14.58 -2.05
C ALA A 260 -3.23 -15.51 -0.86
N GLN A 261 -4.10 -15.49 0.16
CA GLN A 261 -4.04 -16.37 1.32
C GLN A 261 -4.82 -17.68 1.16
N ASP A 262 -5.24 -18.02 -0.06
CA ASP A 262 -6.09 -19.17 -0.39
C ASP A 262 -7.45 -19.16 0.35
N GLN A 263 -7.94 -17.95 0.71
CA GLN A 263 -9.29 -17.77 1.27
C GLN A 263 -10.29 -17.54 0.13
N PRO A 264 -11.57 -17.89 0.30
CA PRO A 264 -12.59 -17.56 -0.68
C PRO A 264 -12.65 -16.07 -0.97
N VAL A 265 -12.72 -15.73 -2.25
CA VAL A 265 -12.95 -14.34 -2.66
C VAL A 265 -14.45 -14.08 -2.65
N GLU A 266 -14.88 -13.23 -1.74
CA GLU A 266 -16.27 -12.77 -1.66
C GLU A 266 -16.35 -11.33 -2.14
N ASP A 267 -17.15 -11.06 -3.16
CA ASP A 267 -17.41 -9.71 -3.65
C ASP A 267 -18.43 -9.02 -2.74
N THR A 268 -17.97 -8.63 -1.56
CA THR A 268 -18.77 -7.89 -0.58
C THR A 268 -18.19 -6.48 -0.39
N ASP A 269 -19.07 -5.48 -0.29
CA ASP A 269 -18.66 -4.14 0.12
C ASP A 269 -18.12 -4.13 1.56
N LEU A 270 -17.39 -3.07 1.91
CA LEU A 270 -16.74 -2.97 3.21
C LEU A 270 -17.74 -2.95 4.37
N GLN A 271 -18.91 -2.31 4.20
CA GLN A 271 -19.94 -2.29 5.23
C GLN A 271 -20.54 -3.68 5.46
N THR A 272 -20.90 -4.39 4.38
CA THR A 272 -21.43 -5.76 4.46
C THR A 272 -20.40 -6.66 5.14
N TRP A 273 -19.14 -6.55 4.76
CA TRP A 273 -18.06 -7.29 5.42
C TRP A 273 -17.94 -6.94 6.91
N LEU A 274 -17.97 -5.65 7.27
CA LEU A 274 -17.92 -5.21 8.68
C LEU A 274 -19.07 -5.80 9.48
N ARG A 275 -20.31 -5.78 8.94
CA ARG A 275 -21.49 -6.33 9.63
C ARG A 275 -21.44 -7.85 9.83
N GLN A 276 -20.68 -8.56 8.99
CA GLN A 276 -20.43 -9.99 9.14
C GLN A 276 -19.37 -10.33 10.19
N GLN A 277 -18.57 -9.33 10.62
CA GLN A 277 -17.56 -9.56 11.64
C GLN A 277 -18.21 -9.81 13.01
N THR A 278 -17.70 -10.80 13.70
CA THR A 278 -18.03 -11.00 15.10
C THR A 278 -17.10 -10.11 15.93
N LEU A 279 -17.67 -9.11 16.58
CA LEU A 279 -16.93 -8.32 17.56
C LEU A 279 -16.92 -9.06 18.90
N LEU A 280 -15.76 -9.53 19.33
CA LEU A 280 -15.54 -9.99 20.70
C LEU A 280 -15.00 -8.82 21.52
N VAL A 281 -15.90 -7.87 21.82
CA VAL A 281 -15.56 -6.64 22.50
C VAL A 281 -16.36 -6.55 23.80
N GLU A 282 -15.67 -6.28 24.89
CA GLU A 282 -16.26 -6.00 26.20
C GLU A 282 -15.99 -4.55 26.59
N ASP A 283 -16.86 -4.00 27.43
CA ASP A 283 -16.70 -2.66 28.02
C ASP A 283 -16.52 -1.54 26.97
N ALA A 284 -17.14 -1.68 25.78
CA ALA A 284 -17.09 -0.62 24.79
C ALA A 284 -17.81 0.63 25.29
N GLN A 285 -17.14 1.76 25.24
CA GLN A 285 -17.70 3.05 25.66
C GLN A 285 -17.09 4.21 24.90
N VAL A 286 -17.90 5.26 24.74
CA VAL A 286 -17.44 6.60 24.38
C VAL A 286 -17.42 7.46 25.63
N ALA A 287 -16.37 8.23 25.84
CA ALA A 287 -16.25 9.22 26.90
C ALA A 287 -16.02 10.61 26.30
N GLN A 288 -16.87 11.57 26.63
CA GLN A 288 -16.73 12.95 26.19
C GLN A 288 -16.35 13.84 27.38
N TYR A 289 -15.23 14.53 27.26
CA TYR A 289 -14.78 15.53 28.21
C TYR A 289 -15.31 16.90 27.79
N VAL A 290 -16.04 17.53 28.68
CA VAL A 290 -16.68 18.82 28.40
C VAL A 290 -16.34 19.86 29.49
N ASP A 291 -16.25 21.13 29.09
CA ASP A 291 -16.07 22.26 30.02
C ASP A 291 -17.40 22.63 30.75
N ALA A 292 -17.36 23.70 31.52
CA ALA A 292 -18.52 24.19 32.23
C ALA A 292 -19.68 24.65 31.31
N SER A 293 -19.39 24.99 30.08
CA SER A 293 -20.34 25.41 29.05
C SER A 293 -20.79 24.24 28.15
N MET A 294 -20.43 23.01 28.49
CA MET A 294 -20.68 21.78 27.70
C MET A 294 -19.94 21.77 26.35
N ARG A 295 -18.93 22.60 26.20
CA ARG A 295 -18.06 22.55 25.01
C ARG A 295 -17.22 21.29 25.06
N LEU A 296 -17.20 20.56 23.95
CA LEU A 296 -16.43 19.33 23.82
C LEU A 296 -14.92 19.65 23.75
N LEU A 297 -14.13 19.01 24.60
CA LEU A 297 -12.68 19.14 24.67
C LEU A 297 -11.97 17.90 24.17
N ARG A 298 -12.56 16.72 24.42
CA ARG A 298 -11.98 15.43 24.07
C ARG A 298 -13.07 14.38 23.90
N VAL A 299 -12.91 13.52 22.91
CA VAL A 299 -13.70 12.29 22.77
C VAL A 299 -12.75 11.11 22.92
N GLY A 300 -13.06 10.22 23.84
CA GLY A 300 -12.36 8.94 24.01
C GLY A 300 -13.27 7.80 23.60
N VAL A 301 -12.74 6.85 22.85
CA VAL A 301 -13.38 5.56 22.59
C VAL A 301 -12.50 4.49 23.20
N SER A 302 -13.06 3.62 24.01
CA SER A 302 -12.33 2.52 24.61
C SER A 302 -13.14 1.24 24.55
N TYR A 303 -12.46 0.12 24.37
CA TYR A 303 -13.03 -1.22 24.46
C TYR A 303 -11.95 -2.24 24.80
N LYS A 304 -12.37 -3.38 25.33
CA LYS A 304 -11.52 -4.57 25.51
C LYS A 304 -11.89 -5.61 24.46
N GLY A 305 -10.91 -6.37 24.02
CA GLY A 305 -11.08 -7.33 22.95
C GLY A 305 -10.60 -6.82 21.60
N ALA A 306 -10.83 -7.59 20.56
CA ALA A 306 -10.48 -7.25 19.20
C ALA A 306 -11.59 -7.72 18.24
N PRO A 307 -11.80 -7.03 17.12
CA PRO A 307 -12.60 -7.59 16.05
C PRO A 307 -11.89 -8.85 15.56
N THR A 308 -12.59 -9.98 15.57
CA THR A 308 -12.03 -11.26 15.10
C THR A 308 -12.77 -11.72 13.86
N HIS A 309 -11.98 -12.16 12.90
CA HIS A 309 -12.48 -12.82 11.70
C HIS A 309 -12.27 -14.33 11.77
N THR A 310 -11.46 -14.82 12.71
CA THR A 310 -11.10 -16.23 12.81
C THR A 310 -11.68 -16.87 14.07
N PRO A 311 -12.56 -17.87 13.93
CA PRO A 311 -13.04 -18.65 15.06
C PRO A 311 -11.94 -19.49 15.75
N THR A 312 -10.71 -19.43 15.26
CA THR A 312 -9.56 -20.27 15.71
C THR A 312 -8.63 -19.58 16.69
N LEU A 313 -8.74 -18.26 16.92
CA LEU A 313 -8.01 -17.61 18.01
C LEU A 313 -8.73 -17.91 19.33
N ALA A 314 -7.99 -18.39 20.30
CA ALA A 314 -8.55 -18.66 21.62
C ALA A 314 -9.18 -17.38 22.18
N GLN A 315 -10.44 -17.48 22.63
CA GLN A 315 -11.21 -16.35 23.16
C GLN A 315 -10.46 -15.58 24.23
N ASP A 316 -9.69 -16.26 25.07
CA ASP A 316 -8.85 -15.69 26.12
C ASP A 316 -7.75 -14.74 25.57
N THR A 317 -7.24 -14.99 24.35
CA THR A 317 -6.22 -14.14 23.73
C THR A 317 -6.82 -12.83 23.23
N LEU A 318 -8.07 -12.86 22.76
CA LEU A 318 -8.79 -11.71 22.23
C LEU A 318 -9.29 -10.79 23.36
N LEU A 319 -9.72 -11.35 24.48
CA LEU A 319 -10.18 -10.59 25.65
C LEU A 319 -9.06 -9.85 26.39
N ASN A 320 -7.79 -10.22 26.13
CA ASN A 320 -6.62 -9.53 26.66
C ASN A 320 -6.14 -8.35 25.80
N ALA A 321 -6.84 -8.04 24.70
CA ALA A 321 -6.59 -6.84 23.94
C ALA A 321 -7.48 -5.70 24.44
N ALA A 322 -6.92 -4.49 24.53
CA ALA A 322 -7.69 -3.28 24.85
C ALA A 322 -7.24 -2.15 23.92
N ILE A 323 -8.20 -1.38 23.45
CA ILE A 323 -7.93 -0.20 22.62
C ILE A 323 -8.61 1.01 23.26
N THR A 324 -7.85 2.10 23.35
CA THR A 324 -8.36 3.43 23.72
C THR A 324 -7.88 4.42 22.69
N VAL A 325 -8.82 5.18 22.12
CA VAL A 325 -8.54 6.26 21.18
C VAL A 325 -9.13 7.55 21.72
N ASN A 326 -8.35 8.62 21.74
CA ASN A 326 -8.76 9.93 22.24
C ASN A 326 -8.51 10.98 21.17
N PHE A 327 -9.52 11.72 20.83
CA PHE A 327 -9.47 12.82 19.89
C PHE A 327 -9.67 14.14 20.60
N HIS A 328 -8.77 15.12 20.35
CA HIS A 328 -8.79 16.45 20.92
C HIS A 328 -9.15 17.47 19.82
N PRO A 329 -10.43 17.86 19.70
CA PRO A 329 -10.91 18.65 18.56
C PRO A 329 -10.73 20.16 18.72
N THR A 330 -10.21 20.63 19.85
CA THR A 330 -10.18 22.06 20.16
C THR A 330 -8.83 22.51 20.71
N GLY A 331 -8.37 23.67 20.25
CA GLY A 331 -7.09 24.28 20.64
C GLY A 331 -6.11 24.34 19.46
N ASP A 332 -4.93 24.89 19.73
CA ASP A 332 -3.85 24.92 18.74
C ASP A 332 -3.21 23.54 18.52
N ASP A 333 -3.61 22.55 19.34
CA ASP A 333 -3.14 21.16 19.31
C ASP A 333 -4.30 20.19 18.92
N VAL A 334 -4.63 20.13 17.64
CA VAL A 334 -5.43 19.01 17.14
C VAL A 334 -4.57 17.76 17.24
N ARG A 335 -4.94 16.83 18.11
CA ARG A 335 -4.17 15.60 18.31
C ARG A 335 -5.07 14.40 18.48
N LEU A 336 -4.57 13.24 18.08
CA LEU A 336 -5.18 11.94 18.28
C LEU A 336 -4.19 11.07 19.08
N ASP A 337 -4.60 10.65 20.28
CA ASP A 337 -3.84 9.71 21.11
C ASP A 337 -4.53 8.35 21.08
N TRP A 338 -3.77 7.28 21.01
CA TRP A 338 -4.31 5.93 21.17
C TRP A 338 -3.39 5.05 22.00
N ARG A 339 -4.00 4.08 22.67
CA ARG A 339 -3.29 3.00 23.34
C ARG A 339 -3.90 1.67 22.92
N GLN A 340 -3.06 0.76 22.49
CA GLN A 340 -3.41 -0.63 22.22
C GLN A 340 -2.66 -1.52 23.18
N GLU A 341 -3.37 -2.44 23.85
CA GLU A 341 -2.78 -3.48 24.67
C GLU A 341 -3.12 -4.84 24.10
N THR A 342 -2.14 -5.75 24.05
CA THR A 342 -2.32 -7.13 23.65
C THR A 342 -1.44 -8.03 24.51
N ALA A 343 -2.03 -8.99 25.21
CA ALA A 343 -1.34 -9.92 26.10
C ALA A 343 -0.42 -9.23 27.13
N GLY A 344 -0.86 -8.09 27.68
CA GLY A 344 -0.12 -7.34 28.71
C GLY A 344 1.04 -6.48 28.18
N LYS A 345 1.18 -6.35 26.86
CA LYS A 345 2.09 -5.40 26.21
C LYS A 345 1.28 -4.29 25.59
N GLY A 346 1.64 -3.06 25.88
CA GLY A 346 0.98 -1.87 25.38
C GLY A 346 1.82 -1.14 24.33
N THR A 347 1.11 -0.52 23.40
CA THR A 347 1.65 0.44 22.44
C THR A 347 0.82 1.70 22.52
N ASN A 348 1.46 2.82 22.77
CA ASN A 348 0.84 4.15 22.72
C ASN A 348 1.16 4.79 21.37
N GLY A 349 0.21 5.47 20.79
CA GLY A 349 0.43 6.30 19.63
C GLY A 349 -0.11 7.69 19.83
N GLN A 350 0.54 8.66 19.21
CA GLN A 350 0.11 10.05 19.18
C GLN A 350 0.29 10.58 17.76
N LEU A 351 -0.77 11.15 17.19
CA LEU A 351 -0.71 11.96 15.99
C LEU A 351 -0.98 13.41 16.38
N LYS A 352 -0.11 14.32 15.97
CA LYS A 352 -0.23 15.75 16.21
C LYS A 352 0.16 16.55 14.97
N MET A 353 -0.40 17.76 14.86
CA MET A 353 0.13 18.77 13.96
C MET A 353 1.30 19.50 14.66
N GLU A 354 2.36 19.77 13.91
CA GLU A 354 3.51 20.53 14.40
C GLU A 354 3.34 22.04 14.07
N ASP A 355 4.03 22.90 14.79
CA ASP A 355 3.96 24.37 14.61
C ASP A 355 4.34 24.85 13.20
N ASN A 356 5.11 24.04 12.47
CA ASN A 356 5.52 24.30 11.08
C ASN A 356 4.47 23.85 10.04
N GLY A 357 3.29 23.41 10.47
CA GLY A 357 2.23 22.83 9.61
C GLY A 357 2.45 21.37 9.24
N GLY A 358 3.52 20.74 9.75
CA GLY A 358 3.78 19.32 9.57
C GLY A 358 2.89 18.45 10.43
N ILE A 359 2.88 17.15 10.11
CA ILE A 359 2.18 16.11 10.87
C ILE A 359 3.23 15.16 11.45
N ALA A 360 3.14 14.88 12.75
CA ALA A 360 3.98 13.89 13.40
C ALA A 360 3.12 12.76 13.98
N VAL A 361 3.58 11.52 13.80
CA VAL A 361 3.03 10.31 14.42
C VAL A 361 4.12 9.67 15.27
N LEU A 362 3.92 9.67 16.58
CA LEU A 362 4.82 9.00 17.53
C LEU A 362 4.15 7.71 18.03
N ILE A 363 4.83 6.60 17.90
CA ILE A 363 4.41 5.29 18.43
C ILE A 363 5.44 4.85 19.45
N THR A 364 4.99 4.56 20.68
CA THR A 364 5.85 4.12 21.80
C THR A 364 5.35 2.80 22.34
N SER A 365 6.19 1.79 22.39
CA SER A 365 5.89 0.49 23.00
C SER A 365 6.35 0.45 24.46
N ASP A 366 5.70 -0.38 25.28
CA ASP A 366 6.03 -0.54 26.72
C ASP A 366 7.46 -1.11 26.95
N ASP A 367 8.09 -1.67 25.92
CA ASP A 367 9.49 -2.14 25.96
C ASP A 367 10.52 -1.04 25.60
N GLY A 368 10.08 0.22 25.53
CA GLY A 368 10.95 1.38 25.26
C GLY A 368 11.20 1.66 23.78
N GLU A 369 10.64 0.87 22.86
CA GLU A 369 10.72 1.18 21.43
C GLU A 369 9.86 2.37 21.08
N GLN A 370 10.42 3.32 20.34
CA GLN A 370 9.73 4.47 19.79
C GLN A 370 9.91 4.54 18.27
N LYS A 371 8.84 4.83 17.55
CA LYS A 371 8.84 5.11 16.12
C LYS A 371 8.22 6.49 15.90
N LEU A 372 8.99 7.39 15.36
CA LEU A 372 8.55 8.73 14.98
C LEU A 372 8.46 8.81 13.46
N TYR A 373 7.27 9.12 12.96
CA TYR A 373 7.02 9.45 11.56
C TYR A 373 6.71 10.94 11.49
N ARG A 374 7.34 11.63 10.56
CA ARG A 374 7.15 13.06 10.39
C ARG A 374 6.92 13.38 8.92
N CYS A 375 5.97 14.25 8.65
CA CYS A 375 5.71 14.81 7.34
C CYS A 375 5.71 16.32 7.45
N THR A 376 6.63 16.99 6.78
CA THR A 376 6.74 18.45 6.77
C THR A 376 6.62 18.93 5.33
N ILE A 377 5.71 19.87 5.08
CA ILE A 377 5.53 20.53 3.79
C ILE A 377 6.00 21.97 3.96
N SER A 378 6.99 22.38 3.20
CA SER A 378 7.44 23.78 3.14
C SER A 378 7.31 24.29 1.72
N SER A 379 6.50 25.35 1.53
CA SER A 379 6.40 26.05 0.27
C SER A 379 7.20 27.37 0.38
N LEU A 380 8.32 27.42 -0.31
CA LEU A 380 9.12 28.63 -0.48
C LEU A 380 9.06 29.07 -1.94
N THR A 381 8.26 30.09 -2.25
CA THR A 381 8.23 30.82 -3.53
C THR A 381 8.51 29.97 -4.78
N ASN A 382 7.52 29.23 -5.28
CA ASN A 382 7.54 28.35 -6.47
C ASN A 382 8.32 27.02 -6.34
N GLU A 383 8.78 26.66 -5.16
CA GLU A 383 9.39 25.36 -4.87
C GLU A 383 8.57 24.71 -3.75
N GLU A 384 8.05 23.51 -4.01
CA GLU A 384 7.39 22.70 -2.99
C GLU A 384 8.39 21.67 -2.49
N ASN A 385 8.77 21.80 -1.22
CA ASN A 385 9.64 20.85 -0.56
C ASN A 385 8.83 19.99 0.40
N LEU A 386 8.85 18.69 0.19
CA LEU A 386 8.28 17.70 1.08
C LEU A 386 9.39 16.93 1.77
N LEU A 387 9.37 16.93 3.10
CA LEU A 387 10.24 16.08 3.90
C LEU A 387 9.42 15.04 4.65
N LEU A 388 9.72 13.78 4.41
CA LEU A 388 9.17 12.62 5.12
C LEU A 388 10.29 11.96 5.92
N GLU A 389 10.06 11.67 7.18
CA GLU A 389 11.05 11.04 8.06
C GLU A 389 10.43 9.89 8.83
N MET A 390 11.22 8.86 9.07
CA MET A 390 10.93 7.79 10.01
C MET A 390 12.16 7.50 10.86
N HIS A 391 12.03 7.70 12.16
CA HIS A 391 13.07 7.40 13.15
C HIS A 391 12.60 6.29 14.08
N ARG A 392 13.48 5.33 14.34
CA ARG A 392 13.26 4.26 15.32
C ARG A 392 14.30 4.33 16.42
N THR A 393 13.84 4.47 17.65
CA THR A 393 14.71 4.50 18.82
C THR A 393 14.29 3.43 19.83
N VAL A 394 15.26 2.91 20.58
CA VAL A 394 15.03 2.04 21.73
C VAL A 394 15.87 2.61 22.86
N ASP A 395 15.23 2.90 24.00
CA ASP A 395 15.89 3.55 25.16
C ASP A 395 16.63 4.86 24.81
N GLY A 396 16.12 5.59 23.81
CA GLY A 396 16.67 6.88 23.35
C GLY A 396 17.83 6.76 22.36
N GLU A 397 18.26 5.57 21.99
CA GLU A 397 19.27 5.33 20.96
C GLU A 397 18.60 4.89 19.65
N GLU A 398 19.07 5.40 18.51
CA GLU A 398 18.60 4.90 17.22
C GLU A 398 18.95 3.43 17.01
N LYS A 399 17.96 2.62 16.63
CA LYS A 399 18.08 1.17 16.44
C LYS A 399 17.39 0.71 15.16
N GLY A 400 18.09 -0.12 14.40
CA GLY A 400 17.58 -0.65 13.13
C GLY A 400 17.60 0.40 12.03
N ILE A 401 16.62 0.35 11.12
CA ILE A 401 16.54 1.23 9.97
C ILE A 401 15.74 2.48 10.35
N SER A 402 16.31 3.65 10.05
CA SER A 402 15.65 4.94 9.96
C SER A 402 15.79 5.45 8.52
N TRP A 403 14.91 6.36 8.09
CA TRP A 403 15.01 6.95 6.77
C TRP A 403 14.48 8.38 6.75
N SER A 404 15.01 9.18 5.83
CA SER A 404 14.41 10.46 5.46
C SER A 404 14.28 10.55 3.94
N ALA A 405 13.17 11.07 3.46
CA ALA A 405 12.91 11.31 2.06
C ALA A 405 12.63 12.80 1.85
N SER A 406 13.44 13.46 1.06
CA SER A 406 13.21 14.84 0.64
C SER A 406 12.76 14.85 -0.81
N MET A 407 11.77 15.65 -1.12
CA MET A 407 11.29 15.90 -2.48
C MET A 407 11.39 17.38 -2.77
N ASP A 408 12.01 17.70 -3.89
CA ASP A 408 12.19 19.06 -4.40
C ASP A 408 11.60 19.14 -5.81
N THR A 409 10.70 20.10 -6.03
CA THR A 409 10.06 20.33 -7.32
C THR A 409 10.49 21.69 -7.86
N GLN A 410 11.12 21.69 -9.03
CA GLN A 410 11.65 22.89 -9.68
C GLN A 410 11.03 23.08 -11.06
N GLN A 411 10.80 24.33 -11.45
CA GLN A 411 10.49 24.67 -12.83
C GLN A 411 11.76 25.09 -13.58
N VAL A 412 12.16 24.29 -14.57
CA VAL A 412 13.32 24.56 -15.44
C VAL A 412 12.82 24.73 -16.87
N ASP A 413 13.04 25.91 -17.45
CA ASP A 413 12.60 26.26 -18.83
C ASP A 413 11.11 26.06 -19.09
N GLY A 414 10.26 26.17 -18.07
CA GLY A 414 8.80 25.95 -18.14
C GLY A 414 8.38 24.50 -17.96
N GLU A 415 9.31 23.59 -17.77
CA GLU A 415 9.07 22.19 -17.47
C GLU A 415 9.24 21.90 -15.98
N VAL A 416 8.45 20.98 -15.46
CA VAL A 416 8.51 20.56 -14.04
C VAL A 416 9.52 19.43 -13.89
N HIS A 417 10.57 19.67 -13.13
CA HIS A 417 11.55 18.68 -12.70
C HIS A 417 11.35 18.37 -11.22
N GLN A 418 11.36 17.11 -10.88
CA GLN A 418 11.18 16.66 -9.50
C GLN A 418 12.35 15.77 -9.09
N ASN A 419 12.99 16.10 -8.00
CA ASN A 419 14.06 15.32 -7.40
C ASN A 419 13.60 14.75 -6.08
N VAL A 420 13.84 13.48 -5.85
CA VAL A 420 13.57 12.78 -4.59
C VAL A 420 14.83 12.10 -4.13
N ASP A 421 15.29 12.42 -2.93
CA ASP A 421 16.41 11.74 -2.27
C ASP A 421 15.90 11.02 -1.02
N VAL A 422 16.06 9.71 -0.99
CA VAL A 422 15.75 8.87 0.18
C VAL A 422 17.05 8.43 0.81
N GLN A 423 17.35 8.96 1.99
CA GLN A 423 18.51 8.55 2.79
C GLN A 423 18.12 7.44 3.74
N LEU A 424 18.86 6.34 3.70
CA LEU A 424 18.68 5.21 4.58
C LEU A 424 19.79 5.19 5.63
N LEU A 425 19.38 5.07 6.91
CA LEU A 425 20.29 5.03 8.05
C LEU A 425 20.15 3.69 8.78
N TRP A 426 21.25 3.15 9.26
CA TRP A 426 21.28 2.00 10.15
C TRP A 426 21.88 2.42 11.48
N GLN A 427 21.11 2.31 12.56
CA GLN A 427 21.51 2.76 13.90
C GLN A 427 22.01 4.22 13.93
N GLY A 428 21.39 5.10 13.14
CA GLY A 428 21.75 6.52 13.03
C GLY A 428 22.89 6.82 12.03
N GLU A 429 23.58 5.81 11.50
CA GLU A 429 24.62 5.99 10.49
C GLU A 429 24.05 5.84 9.08
N HIS A 430 24.30 6.83 8.23
CA HIS A 430 23.90 6.78 6.82
C HIS A 430 24.63 5.65 6.09
N PHE A 431 23.88 4.82 5.33
CA PHE A 431 24.47 3.72 4.56
C PHE A 431 24.11 3.69 3.08
N LEU A 432 23.03 4.37 2.66
CA LEU A 432 22.61 4.39 1.26
C LEU A 432 21.72 5.59 0.97
N THR A 433 21.92 6.24 -0.17
CA THR A 433 20.99 7.19 -0.77
C THR A 433 20.35 6.58 -2.02
N ILE A 434 19.01 6.61 -2.09
CA ILE A 434 18.26 6.32 -3.30
C ILE A 434 17.81 7.66 -3.87
N ALA A 435 18.30 8.00 -5.06
CA ALA A 435 17.97 9.25 -5.72
C ALA A 435 17.06 8.98 -6.93
N ALA A 436 15.98 9.74 -7.05
CA ALA A 436 15.08 9.69 -8.20
C ALA A 436 14.95 11.08 -8.81
N GLU A 437 15.19 11.19 -10.12
CA GLU A 437 15.00 12.40 -10.90
C GLU A 437 13.89 12.16 -11.92
N THR A 438 12.81 12.94 -11.83
CA THR A 438 11.70 12.91 -12.78
C THR A 438 11.78 14.14 -13.67
N ARG A 439 11.75 13.92 -14.98
CA ARG A 439 11.80 14.96 -15.99
C ARG A 439 10.82 14.68 -17.13
N PRO A 440 10.37 15.71 -17.85
CA PRO A 440 9.64 15.53 -19.10
C PRO A 440 10.45 14.77 -20.14
N CYS A 441 9.77 14.01 -20.99
CA CYS A 441 10.38 13.28 -22.07
C CYS A 441 9.46 13.20 -23.31
N GLU A 442 9.98 12.63 -24.40
CA GLU A 442 9.15 12.37 -25.59
C GLU A 442 8.12 11.26 -25.34
N SER A 443 6.94 11.45 -25.91
CA SER A 443 5.88 10.45 -25.85
C SER A 443 6.25 9.19 -26.62
N ARG A 444 5.95 8.02 -26.03
CA ARG A 444 6.13 6.71 -26.66
C ARG A 444 4.80 6.18 -27.20
N PRO A 445 4.80 5.33 -28.27
CA PRO A 445 3.60 4.64 -28.72
C PRO A 445 2.96 3.84 -27.58
N LEU A 446 1.62 3.79 -27.58
CA LEU A 446 0.90 2.99 -26.58
C LEU A 446 1.14 1.50 -26.81
N LEU A 447 1.08 0.70 -25.75
CA LEU A 447 1.25 -0.76 -25.85
C LEU A 447 0.17 -1.40 -26.71
N SER A 448 -1.02 -0.81 -26.73
CA SER A 448 -2.15 -1.23 -27.57
C SER A 448 -1.99 -0.96 -29.08
N ASP A 449 -1.01 -0.13 -29.47
CA ASP A 449 -0.80 0.26 -30.86
C ASP A 449 0.10 -0.70 -31.64
N GLY A 450 0.74 -1.66 -30.95
CA GLY A 450 1.63 -2.64 -31.53
C GLY A 450 0.99 -3.99 -31.86
N ASP A 451 1.82 -4.96 -32.24
CA ASP A 451 1.40 -6.36 -32.35
C ASP A 451 1.15 -6.93 -30.95
N VAL A 452 -0.07 -7.40 -30.71
CA VAL A 452 -0.53 -7.85 -29.41
C VAL A 452 -0.92 -9.32 -29.46
N LEU A 453 -0.44 -10.11 -28.52
CA LEU A 453 -0.89 -11.48 -28.30
C LEU A 453 -2.12 -11.47 -27.37
N ASP A 454 -3.28 -11.79 -27.93
CA ASP A 454 -4.51 -11.91 -27.16
C ASP A 454 -4.55 -13.21 -26.39
N LEU A 455 -4.57 -13.11 -25.04
CA LEU A 455 -4.63 -14.27 -24.15
C LEU A 455 -6.07 -14.81 -24.00
N GLY A 456 -7.10 -14.02 -24.29
CA GLY A 456 -8.48 -14.46 -24.30
C GLY A 456 -8.81 -15.40 -25.46
N GLU A 457 -8.10 -15.24 -26.59
CA GLU A 457 -8.29 -16.05 -27.79
C GLU A 457 -7.21 -17.15 -28.01
N ILE A 458 -6.20 -17.20 -27.12
CA ILE A 458 -5.09 -18.12 -27.30
C ILE A 458 -5.49 -19.57 -27.05
N SER A 459 -5.14 -20.50 -27.96
CA SER A 459 -5.34 -21.94 -27.70
C SER A 459 -4.30 -22.46 -26.70
N SER A 460 -4.64 -23.54 -25.96
CA SER A 460 -3.74 -24.18 -25.00
C SER A 460 -2.40 -24.60 -25.62
N VAL A 461 -2.40 -25.02 -26.87
CA VAL A 461 -1.16 -25.39 -27.59
C VAL A 461 -0.28 -24.17 -27.84
N ARG A 462 -0.86 -23.06 -28.31
CA ARG A 462 -0.14 -21.80 -28.50
C ARG A 462 0.32 -21.23 -27.18
N PHE A 463 -0.53 -21.27 -26.14
CA PHE A 463 -0.16 -20.83 -24.81
C PHE A 463 1.02 -21.63 -24.24
N LYS A 464 1.02 -22.95 -24.40
CA LYS A 464 2.17 -23.78 -23.98
C LYS A 464 3.45 -23.39 -24.70
N ALA A 465 3.40 -23.17 -26.01
CA ALA A 465 4.55 -22.74 -26.80
C ALA A 465 5.04 -21.36 -26.35
N TYR A 466 4.11 -20.43 -26.14
CA TYR A 466 4.37 -19.08 -25.63
C TYR A 466 5.03 -19.14 -24.24
N MET A 467 4.48 -19.85 -23.27
CA MET A 467 5.06 -19.98 -21.93
C MET A 467 6.43 -20.66 -21.93
N THR A 468 6.68 -21.60 -22.86
CA THR A 468 8.02 -22.17 -23.04
C THR A 468 9.01 -21.12 -23.50
N GLY A 469 8.61 -20.22 -24.40
CA GLY A 469 9.42 -19.07 -24.82
C GLY A 469 9.67 -18.11 -23.67
N VAL A 470 8.65 -17.74 -22.92
CA VAL A 470 8.73 -16.88 -21.73
C VAL A 470 9.72 -17.46 -20.70
N MET A 471 9.63 -18.76 -20.39
CA MET A 471 10.56 -19.42 -19.46
C MET A 471 12.00 -19.42 -19.97
N PHE A 472 12.19 -19.64 -21.29
CA PHE A 472 13.51 -19.59 -21.91
C PHE A 472 14.11 -18.17 -21.81
N THR A 473 13.35 -17.14 -22.15
CA THR A 473 13.80 -15.74 -22.10
C THR A 473 14.05 -15.30 -20.65
N ALA A 474 13.16 -15.67 -19.70
CA ALA A 474 13.37 -15.42 -18.28
C ALA A 474 14.68 -16.06 -17.78
N GLY A 475 15.03 -17.26 -18.29
CA GLY A 475 16.30 -17.93 -17.99
C GLY A 475 17.54 -17.17 -18.49
N GLN A 476 17.40 -16.21 -19.42
CA GLN A 476 18.52 -15.40 -19.91
C GLN A 476 18.79 -14.15 -19.06
N ILE A 477 17.85 -13.75 -18.17
CA ILE A 477 18.03 -12.56 -17.34
C ILE A 477 19.25 -12.71 -16.42
N LEU A 478 19.34 -13.83 -15.70
CA LEU A 478 20.46 -14.06 -14.79
C LEU A 478 21.82 -14.08 -15.48
N PRO A 479 22.02 -14.83 -16.58
CA PRO A 479 23.25 -14.72 -17.37
C PRO A 479 23.56 -13.30 -17.87
N ARG A 480 22.54 -12.56 -18.36
CA ARG A 480 22.70 -11.17 -18.83
C ARG A 480 23.14 -10.28 -17.65
N PHE A 481 22.52 -10.42 -16.49
CA PHE A 481 22.91 -9.71 -15.28
C PHE A 481 24.36 -10.03 -14.88
N MET A 482 24.73 -11.31 -14.80
CA MET A 482 26.06 -11.75 -14.41
C MET A 482 27.16 -11.27 -15.40
N MET A 483 26.87 -11.20 -16.69
CA MET A 483 27.82 -10.70 -17.69
C MET A 483 28.06 -9.19 -17.57
N ASN A 484 27.14 -8.44 -17.06
CA ASN A 484 27.21 -6.98 -16.90
C ASN A 484 27.62 -6.53 -15.48
N LEU A 485 27.92 -7.47 -14.56
CA LEU A 485 28.46 -7.12 -13.26
C LEU A 485 29.77 -6.34 -13.37
N PRO A 486 30.02 -5.33 -12.49
CA PRO A 486 31.32 -4.70 -12.35
C PRO A 486 32.43 -5.74 -12.04
N ASP A 487 33.65 -5.47 -12.48
CA ASP A 487 34.78 -6.41 -12.31
C ASP A 487 35.08 -6.67 -10.81
N SER A 488 34.96 -5.65 -9.95
CA SER A 488 35.10 -5.78 -8.50
C SER A 488 34.07 -6.75 -7.90
N THR A 489 32.83 -6.70 -8.38
CA THR A 489 31.71 -7.56 -7.92
C THR A 489 31.95 -9.01 -8.39
N ARG A 490 32.44 -9.22 -9.63
CA ARG A 490 32.76 -10.58 -10.14
C ARG A 490 33.82 -11.26 -9.32
N GLN A 491 34.83 -10.51 -8.85
CA GLN A 491 35.93 -11.07 -8.05
C GLN A 491 35.52 -11.56 -6.68
N VAL A 492 34.49 -11.00 -6.09
CA VAL A 492 33.95 -11.38 -4.76
C VAL A 492 32.96 -12.55 -4.85
N THR A 493 32.30 -12.72 -6.01
CA THR A 493 31.30 -13.77 -6.25
C THR A 493 31.86 -15.08 -6.78
N THR A 494 33.13 -15.13 -7.16
CA THR A 494 33.87 -16.33 -7.57
C THR A 494 34.73 -16.88 -6.44
#